data_7ba5ff6799943f8dc4e9e0616093e05f
#
_entry.id   7ba5ff6799943f8dc4e9e0616093e05f
#
_cell.length_a   1.000
_cell.length_b   1.000
_cell.length_c   1.000
_cell.angle_alpha   90.00
_cell.angle_beta   90.00
_cell.angle_gamma   90.00
#
_symmetry.space_group_name_H-M   'P 1'
#
loop_
_entity.id
_entity.type
_entity.pdbx_description
1 polymer ?
#
loop_
_entity_poly.entity_id
_entity_poly.type
_entity_poly.pdbx_seq_one_letter_code
_entity_poly.pdbx_strand_id
1 'polypeptide(L)'
;MSWLLFLRPHRPEMPFEPTEEEDMIVGEHFEYLKQLRREGKLLLAGPSAVVGDTIGIAIFELEEEDEVRALLAADPAVASGIMIPELRPLRIAVR
;
A
#
# COMPACT_ATOMS: atom_id res chain seq x y z
N MET A 1 14.83 -6.74 -7.05
CA MET A 1 13.79 -7.74 -6.78
C MET A 1 12.47 -7.04 -6.55
N SER A 2 11.38 -7.65 -6.98
CA SER A 2 10.06 -7.04 -6.84
C SER A 2 9.28 -7.65 -5.69
N TRP A 3 8.41 -6.85 -5.09
CA TRP A 3 7.62 -7.24 -3.92
C TRP A 3 6.18 -6.80 -4.11
N LEU A 4 5.26 -7.74 -3.99
CA LEU A 4 3.83 -7.49 -4.14
C LEU A 4 3.23 -7.25 -2.77
N LEU A 5 2.53 -6.13 -2.63
CA LEU A 5 1.86 -5.74 -1.41
C LEU A 5 0.36 -5.72 -1.62
N PHE A 6 -0.38 -6.33 -0.69
CA PHE A 6 -1.80 -6.14 -0.55
C PHE A 6 -2.05 -5.36 0.73
N LEU A 7 -2.90 -4.35 0.65
CA LEU A 7 -3.32 -3.55 1.80
C LEU A 7 -4.82 -3.73 1.99
N ARG A 8 -5.20 -4.41 3.06
CA ARG A 8 -6.61 -4.62 3.38
C ARG A 8 -7.09 -3.54 4.32
N PRO A 9 -8.26 -2.93 4.08
CA PRO A 9 -8.81 -1.97 5.03
C PRO A 9 -9.16 -2.69 6.33
N HIS A 10 -8.97 -2.01 7.48
CA HIS A 10 -9.28 -2.59 8.79
C HIS A 10 -10.79 -2.82 8.97
N ARG A 11 -11.61 -2.13 8.18
CA ARG A 11 -13.05 -2.36 8.08
C ARG A 11 -13.47 -2.24 6.61
N PRO A 12 -14.34 -3.14 6.11
CA PRO A 12 -14.68 -3.18 4.69
C PRO A 12 -15.31 -1.90 4.15
N GLU A 13 -15.98 -1.12 4.98
CA GLU A 13 -16.68 0.10 4.59
C GLU A 13 -15.75 1.29 4.38
N MET A 14 -14.52 1.25 4.90
CA MET A 14 -13.62 2.40 4.85
C MET A 14 -13.41 2.98 3.45
N PRO A 15 -13.24 2.19 2.37
CA PRO A 15 -13.04 2.77 1.04
C PRO A 15 -14.27 3.55 0.52
N PHE A 16 -15.46 3.27 1.03
CA PHE A 16 -16.72 3.85 0.54
C PHE A 16 -17.29 4.88 1.49
N GLU A 17 -17.12 4.65 2.78
CA GLU A 17 -17.65 5.49 3.85
C GLU A 17 -16.57 5.74 4.90
N PRO A 18 -15.46 6.43 4.52
CA PRO A 18 -14.40 6.70 5.48
C PRO A 18 -14.85 7.71 6.52
N THR A 19 -14.31 7.54 7.73
CA THR A 19 -14.43 8.60 8.73
C THR A 19 -13.53 9.77 8.30
N GLU A 20 -13.72 10.93 8.90
CA GLU A 20 -12.88 12.09 8.62
C GLU A 20 -11.41 11.81 8.89
N GLU A 21 -11.12 11.12 10.01
CA GLU A 21 -9.77 10.72 10.37
C GLU A 21 -9.17 9.73 9.37
N GLU A 22 -9.95 8.72 8.96
CA GLU A 22 -9.50 7.75 7.96
C GLU A 22 -9.17 8.41 6.63
N ASP A 23 -10.03 9.33 6.20
CA ASP A 23 -9.83 10.06 4.95
C ASP A 23 -8.54 10.87 4.96
N MET A 24 -8.25 11.52 6.08
CA MET A 24 -7.02 12.28 6.25
C MET A 24 -5.79 11.37 6.20
N ILE A 25 -5.82 10.24 6.89
CA ILE A 25 -4.71 9.29 6.92
C ILE A 25 -4.49 8.66 5.53
N VAL A 26 -5.56 8.32 4.82
CA VAL A 26 -5.46 7.80 3.45
C VAL A 26 -4.84 8.83 2.52
N GLY A 27 -5.16 10.12 2.70
CA GLY A 27 -4.52 11.20 1.96
C GLY A 27 -3.01 11.25 2.20
N GLU A 28 -2.59 11.13 3.45
CA GLU A 28 -1.16 11.09 3.81
C GLU A 28 -0.49 9.83 3.24
N HIS A 29 -1.18 8.70 3.25
CA HIS A 29 -0.72 7.45 2.65
C HIS A 29 -0.42 7.63 1.16
N PHE A 30 -1.31 8.25 0.41
CA PHE A 30 -1.08 8.50 -1.02
C PHE A 30 0.10 9.43 -1.27
N GLU A 31 0.27 10.47 -0.46
CA GLU A 31 1.44 11.35 -0.58
C GLU A 31 2.73 10.58 -0.32
N TYR A 32 2.73 9.70 0.66
CA TYR A 32 3.86 8.83 0.96
C TYR A 32 4.19 7.92 -0.24
N LEU A 33 3.18 7.27 -0.83
CA LEU A 33 3.37 6.41 -2.00
C LEU A 33 3.93 7.19 -3.20
N LYS A 34 3.44 8.40 -3.42
CA LYS A 34 3.96 9.27 -4.50
C LYS A 34 5.44 9.58 -4.28
N GLN A 35 5.84 9.81 -3.04
CA GLN A 35 7.25 10.05 -2.71
C GLN A 35 8.10 8.82 -3.03
N LEU A 36 7.64 7.64 -2.65
CA LEU A 36 8.35 6.38 -2.95
C LEU A 36 8.46 6.15 -4.47
N ARG A 37 7.44 6.53 -5.23
CA ARG A 37 7.47 6.46 -6.69
C ARG A 37 8.54 7.36 -7.26
N ARG A 38 8.64 8.60 -6.76
CA ARG A 38 9.67 9.55 -7.19
C ARG A 38 11.08 9.05 -6.87
N GLU A 39 11.23 8.32 -5.77
CA GLU A 39 12.53 7.74 -5.37
C GLU A 39 12.88 6.45 -6.10
N GLY A 40 11.99 5.95 -6.97
CA GLY A 40 12.22 4.73 -7.73
C GLY A 40 12.04 3.46 -6.94
N LYS A 41 11.47 3.53 -5.75
CA LYS A 41 11.25 2.38 -4.86
C LYS A 41 9.91 1.69 -5.11
N LEU A 42 8.95 2.43 -5.66
CA LEU A 42 7.60 1.95 -5.95
C LEU A 42 7.38 1.98 -7.46
N LEU A 43 6.96 0.86 -8.05
CA LEU A 43 6.65 0.79 -9.48
C LEU A 43 5.24 1.28 -9.78
N LEU A 44 4.26 0.81 -9.00
CA LEU A 44 2.87 1.19 -9.15
C LEU A 44 2.12 0.91 -7.85
N ALA A 45 0.98 1.58 -7.70
CA ALA A 45 0.05 1.33 -6.60
C ALA A 45 -1.35 1.79 -7.01
N GLY A 46 -2.36 1.16 -6.46
CA GLY A 46 -3.74 1.56 -6.66
C GLY A 46 -4.71 0.60 -6.00
N PRO A 47 -5.97 0.99 -5.85
CA PRO A 47 -7.00 0.10 -5.32
C PRO A 47 -7.53 -0.84 -6.40
N SER A 48 -7.94 -2.04 -5.97
CA SER A 48 -8.73 -2.90 -6.86
C SER A 48 -10.12 -2.29 -7.05
N ALA A 49 -10.71 -2.48 -8.23
CA ALA A 49 -11.97 -1.85 -8.61
C ALA A 49 -13.19 -2.74 -8.33
N VAL A 50 -13.22 -3.41 -7.19
CA VAL A 50 -14.34 -4.27 -6.80
C VAL A 50 -15.13 -3.59 -5.69
N VAL A 51 -16.38 -3.25 -5.99
CA VAL A 51 -17.28 -2.61 -5.02
C VAL A 51 -17.55 -3.56 -3.85
N GLY A 52 -17.35 -3.08 -2.64
CA GLY A 52 -17.54 -3.88 -1.41
C GLY A 52 -16.36 -4.76 -1.04
N ASP A 53 -15.34 -4.83 -1.90
CA ASP A 53 -14.15 -5.65 -1.65
C ASP A 53 -12.91 -4.95 -2.22
N THR A 54 -12.76 -3.68 -1.90
CA THR A 54 -11.62 -2.89 -2.37
C THR A 54 -10.40 -3.12 -1.49
N ILE A 55 -9.29 -3.51 -2.11
CA ILE A 55 -8.00 -3.64 -1.44
C ILE A 55 -6.96 -2.80 -2.18
N GLY A 56 -5.95 -2.34 -1.47
CA GLY A 56 -4.81 -1.67 -2.09
C GLY A 56 -3.83 -2.69 -2.64
N ILE A 57 -3.23 -2.37 -3.79
CA ILE A 57 -2.21 -3.19 -4.42
C ILE A 57 -1.03 -2.30 -4.73
N ALA A 58 0.19 -2.77 -4.44
CA ALA A 58 1.41 -2.05 -4.76
C ALA A 58 2.50 -3.03 -5.16
N ILE A 59 3.42 -2.56 -6.01
CA ILE A 59 4.61 -3.32 -6.37
C ILE A 59 5.83 -2.46 -6.09
N PHE A 60 6.71 -2.97 -5.21
CA PHE A 60 7.96 -2.32 -4.87
C PHE A 60 9.13 -2.96 -5.63
N GLU A 61 10.15 -2.17 -5.89
CA GLU A 61 11.40 -2.63 -6.47
C GLU A 61 12.52 -2.30 -5.49
N LEU A 62 12.93 -3.30 -4.70
CA LEU A 62 13.97 -3.17 -3.67
C LEU A 62 14.73 -4.49 -3.58
N GLU A 63 15.98 -4.41 -3.12
CA GLU A 63 16.84 -5.59 -3.06
C GLU A 63 16.45 -6.53 -1.91
N GLU A 64 16.13 -5.96 -0.75
CA GLU A 64 15.93 -6.73 0.48
C GLU A 64 14.53 -6.59 1.05
N GLU A 65 14.00 -7.69 1.58
CA GLU A 65 12.69 -7.68 2.24
C GLU A 65 12.65 -6.70 3.41
N ASP A 66 13.72 -6.59 4.18
CA ASP A 66 13.77 -5.69 5.34
C ASP A 66 13.60 -4.23 4.93
N GLU A 67 14.09 -3.85 3.76
CA GLU A 67 13.89 -2.51 3.24
C GLU A 67 12.40 -2.24 2.97
N VAL A 68 11.70 -3.21 2.37
CA VAL A 68 10.27 -3.09 2.11
C VAL A 68 9.49 -2.99 3.41
N ARG A 69 9.82 -3.84 4.38
CA ARG A 69 9.13 -3.84 5.67
C ARG A 69 9.34 -2.54 6.43
N ALA A 70 10.52 -1.94 6.32
CA ALA A 70 10.79 -0.63 6.92
C ALA A 70 9.92 0.46 6.27
N LEU A 71 9.76 0.43 4.95
CA LEU A 71 8.91 1.38 4.23
C LEU A 71 7.44 1.20 4.62
N LEU A 72 6.99 -0.05 4.80
CA LEU A 72 5.62 -0.34 5.23
C LEU A 72 5.36 0.20 6.64
N ALA A 73 6.31 0.01 7.54
CA ALA A 73 6.18 0.49 8.92
C ALA A 73 6.09 2.01 9.00
N ALA A 74 6.66 2.71 8.01
CA ALA A 74 6.64 4.18 7.94
C ALA A 74 5.41 4.73 7.20
N ASP A 75 4.63 3.87 6.54
CA ASP A 75 3.41 4.29 5.84
C ASP A 75 2.36 4.69 6.89
N PRO A 76 1.79 5.91 6.81
CA PRO A 76 0.80 6.36 7.78
C PRO A 76 -0.40 5.43 7.93
N ALA A 77 -0.86 4.83 6.85
CA ALA A 77 -2.02 3.93 6.89
C ALA A 77 -1.70 2.62 7.60
N VAL A 78 -0.49 2.11 7.43
CA VAL A 78 -0.04 0.90 8.12
C VAL A 78 0.29 1.20 9.58
N ALA A 79 1.01 2.30 9.83
CA ALA A 79 1.40 2.70 11.18
C ALA A 79 0.19 2.95 12.08
N SER A 80 -0.89 3.52 11.54
CA SER A 80 -2.13 3.78 12.27
C SER A 80 -3.03 2.56 12.41
N GLY A 81 -2.74 1.49 11.67
CA GLY A 81 -3.54 0.26 11.69
C GLY A 81 -4.78 0.26 10.82
N ILE A 82 -5.04 1.31 10.05
CA ILE A 82 -6.25 1.34 9.21
C ILE A 82 -6.10 0.53 7.92
N MET A 83 -4.86 0.19 7.53
CA MET A 83 -4.58 -0.75 6.45
C MET A 83 -3.64 -1.85 6.97
N ILE A 84 -3.97 -3.08 6.64
CA ILE A 84 -3.25 -4.27 7.11
C ILE A 84 -2.45 -4.82 5.93
N PRO A 85 -1.11 -4.85 6.03
CA PRO A 85 -0.28 -5.27 4.91
C PRO A 85 -0.13 -6.78 4.82
N GLU A 86 -0.07 -7.28 3.59
CA GLU A 86 0.35 -8.64 3.27
C GLU A 86 1.39 -8.52 2.17
N LEU A 87 2.61 -8.95 2.45
CA LEU A 87 3.75 -8.81 1.54
C LEU A 87 4.14 -10.17 0.97
N ARG A 88 4.36 -10.21 -0.34
CA ARG A 88 4.85 -11.41 -1.03
C ARG A 88 6.01 -11.05 -1.95
N PRO A 89 7.06 -11.88 -2.03
CA PRO A 89 8.05 -11.69 -3.08
C PRO A 89 7.40 -11.94 -4.44
N LEU A 90 7.71 -11.09 -5.40
CA LEU A 90 7.17 -11.20 -6.75
C LEU A 90 8.32 -11.36 -7.75
N ARG A 91 8.24 -12.40 -8.54
CA ARG A 91 9.13 -12.59 -9.68
C ARG A 91 8.37 -12.16 -10.92
N ILE A 92 8.75 -11.02 -11.47
CA ILE A 92 8.14 -10.54 -12.72
C ILE A 92 8.67 -11.39 -13.86
N ALA A 93 7.80 -12.21 -14.43
CA ALA A 93 8.15 -13.08 -15.54
C ALA A 93 7.94 -12.40 -16.88
N VAL A 94 6.91 -11.53 -16.96
CA VAL A 94 6.59 -10.76 -18.15
C VAL A 94 6.29 -9.33 -17.72
N ARG A 95 6.85 -8.40 -18.43
CA ARG A 95 6.68 -6.97 -18.10
C ARG A 95 6.16 -6.21 -19.32
#